data_f7165454df4e7ce223708878f81c4c74
#
_entry.id   f7165454df4e7ce223708878f81c4c74
#
_cell.length_a   1.000
_cell.length_b   1.000
_cell.length_c   1.000
_cell.angle_alpha   90.00
_cell.angle_beta   90.00
_cell.angle_gamma   90.00
#
_symmetry.space_group_name_H-M   'P 1'
#
loop_
_entity.id
_entity.type
_entity.pdbx_description
1 polymer ?
#
loop_
_entity_poly.entity_id
_entity_poly.type
_entity_poly.pdbx_seq_one_letter_code
_entity_poly.pdbx_strand_id
1 'polypeptide(L)'
;GSGGNPQLKPFRAKAIDLSYEKYFGNKGYVSAAVFYKKLDTYIIRAPRAFDYAEFVTPTTPLPLTGPFAGSTQGLFTQPTNAEGGNIHGWELAANLPFSMLTKYLDGFGVMVNHSDTKSGIELPEIGFANVAGDSVSIPLPGLSRKVTNLRLYYEAHGFQIAAAARKRSDFLGVVSDYQDNQQLTFIKGETIVDLQASYEFQRGWLKGLSVYAQAQNWNNAPFLEYTDNPDKPTNRVDYGRTYHFGVNYKF
;
A
#
# COMPACT_ATOMS: atom_id res chain seq x y z
N GLY A 1 -18.76 23.40 -4.56
CA GLY A 1 -19.67 22.28 -4.38
C GLY A 1 -19.02 20.95 -4.75
N SER A 2 -19.68 19.85 -4.44
CA SER A 2 -19.22 18.50 -4.82
C SER A 2 -20.39 17.59 -5.16
N GLY A 3 -20.16 16.58 -6.01
CA GLY A 3 -21.20 15.64 -6.40
C GLY A 3 -20.69 14.43 -7.16
N GLY A 4 -21.62 13.56 -7.59
CA GLY A 4 -21.33 12.42 -8.43
C GLY A 4 -21.20 12.78 -9.91
N ASN A 5 -20.69 11.84 -10.71
CA ASN A 5 -20.62 11.96 -12.17
C ASN A 5 -21.32 10.74 -12.81
N PRO A 6 -22.54 10.91 -13.36
CA PRO A 6 -23.27 9.81 -13.98
C PRO A 6 -22.65 9.32 -15.31
N GLN A 7 -21.71 10.08 -15.89
CA GLN A 7 -21.01 9.74 -17.13
C GLN A 7 -19.64 9.09 -16.86
N LEU A 8 -19.34 8.76 -15.60
CA LEU A 8 -18.06 8.17 -15.23
C LEU A 8 -17.87 6.80 -15.89
N LYS A 9 -16.78 6.65 -16.61
CA LYS A 9 -16.39 5.36 -17.21
C LYS A 9 -15.66 4.51 -16.17
N PRO A 10 -15.87 3.17 -16.18
CA PRO A 10 -15.18 2.28 -15.26
C PRO A 10 -13.68 2.21 -15.56
N PHE A 11 -12.89 1.78 -14.58
CA PHE A 11 -11.51 1.40 -14.82
C PHE A 11 -11.42 0.28 -15.85
N ARG A 12 -10.51 0.43 -16.80
CA ARG A 12 -10.18 -0.58 -17.79
C ARG A 12 -8.66 -0.71 -17.91
N ALA A 13 -8.19 -1.95 -18.00
CA ALA A 13 -6.79 -2.25 -18.21
C ALA A 13 -6.62 -3.42 -19.18
N LYS A 14 -5.52 -3.41 -19.91
CA LYS A 14 -5.02 -4.55 -20.69
C LYS A 14 -3.74 -5.00 -20.03
N ALA A 15 -3.59 -6.30 -19.77
CA ALA A 15 -2.46 -6.85 -19.05
C ALA A 15 -1.84 -8.03 -19.80
N ILE A 16 -0.53 -8.16 -19.67
CA ILE A 16 0.25 -9.33 -20.05
C ILE A 16 1.11 -9.68 -18.83
N ASP A 17 1.00 -10.92 -18.38
CA ASP A 17 1.73 -11.46 -17.26
C ASP A 17 2.44 -12.76 -17.71
N LEU A 18 3.71 -12.92 -17.34
CA LEU A 18 4.49 -14.13 -17.55
C LEU A 18 5.10 -14.56 -16.24
N SER A 19 4.89 -15.82 -15.83
CA SER A 19 5.46 -16.38 -14.61
C SER A 19 6.16 -17.70 -14.89
N TYR A 20 7.19 -17.96 -14.07
CA TYR A 20 7.90 -19.22 -13.99
C TYR A 20 7.96 -19.68 -12.54
N GLU A 21 7.62 -20.93 -12.30
CA GLU A 21 7.64 -21.52 -10.97
C GLU A 21 8.41 -22.84 -11.01
N LYS A 22 9.23 -23.09 -10.00
CA LYS A 22 9.92 -24.35 -9.80
C LYS A 22 9.80 -24.82 -8.37
N TYR A 23 9.33 -26.02 -8.21
CA TYR A 23 9.15 -26.68 -6.92
C TYR A 23 10.29 -27.66 -6.63
N PHE A 24 10.70 -27.75 -5.36
CA PHE A 24 11.76 -28.62 -4.89
C PHE A 24 11.26 -29.43 -3.69
N GLY A 25 11.29 -30.75 -3.79
CA GLY A 25 10.77 -31.63 -2.75
C GLY A 25 9.31 -31.28 -2.40
N ASN A 26 8.99 -31.38 -1.12
CA ASN A 26 7.60 -31.23 -0.65
C ASN A 26 7.22 -29.79 -0.21
N LYS A 27 8.21 -28.92 0.01
CA LYS A 27 7.96 -27.60 0.63
C LYS A 27 8.72 -26.44 -0.03
N GLY A 28 9.79 -26.74 -0.79
CA GLY A 28 10.61 -25.71 -1.42
C GLY A 28 10.03 -25.23 -2.75
N TYR A 29 10.05 -23.92 -3.01
CA TYR A 29 9.77 -23.37 -4.33
C TYR A 29 10.50 -22.06 -4.57
N VAL A 30 10.68 -21.74 -5.84
CA VAL A 30 11.05 -20.41 -6.32
C VAL A 30 10.10 -20.01 -7.43
N SER A 31 9.74 -18.73 -7.50
CA SER A 31 8.97 -18.17 -8.59
C SER A 31 9.53 -16.83 -9.04
N ALA A 32 9.37 -16.55 -10.32
CA ALA A 32 9.68 -15.26 -10.92
C ALA A 32 8.54 -14.88 -11.87
N ALA A 33 8.12 -13.63 -11.82
CA ALA A 33 7.09 -13.09 -12.69
C ALA A 33 7.50 -11.73 -13.23
N VAL A 34 7.05 -11.42 -14.45
CA VAL A 34 7.12 -10.10 -15.07
C VAL A 34 5.75 -9.74 -15.59
N PHE A 35 5.39 -8.47 -15.51
CA PHE A 35 4.08 -8.01 -15.95
C PHE A 35 4.14 -6.62 -16.56
N TYR A 36 3.18 -6.38 -17.45
CA TYR A 36 2.90 -5.08 -18.03
C TYR A 36 1.39 -4.87 -18.11
N LYS A 37 0.90 -3.75 -17.57
CA LYS A 37 -0.52 -3.37 -17.57
C LYS A 37 -0.65 -1.96 -18.12
N LYS A 38 -1.44 -1.82 -19.17
CA LYS A 38 -1.85 -0.51 -19.69
C LYS A 38 -3.22 -0.18 -19.14
N LEU A 39 -3.31 0.91 -18.39
CA LEU A 39 -4.55 1.47 -17.89
C LEU A 39 -5.15 2.37 -18.99
N ASP A 40 -6.37 2.09 -19.41
CA ASP A 40 -7.05 2.92 -20.42
C ASP A 40 -7.66 4.18 -19.77
N THR A 41 -8.07 4.09 -18.49
CA THR A 41 -8.66 5.18 -17.73
C THR A 41 -8.25 5.11 -16.26
N TYR A 42 -8.11 6.27 -15.64
CA TYR A 42 -7.97 6.41 -14.18
C TYR A 42 -9.05 7.37 -13.65
N ILE A 43 -9.55 7.16 -12.44
CA ILE A 43 -10.58 8.00 -11.85
C ILE A 43 -9.94 8.85 -10.76
N ILE A 44 -10.05 10.17 -10.90
CA ILE A 44 -9.61 11.15 -9.91
C ILE A 44 -10.79 12.02 -9.48
N ARG A 45 -10.68 12.63 -8.32
CA ARG A 45 -11.55 13.76 -7.97
C ARG A 45 -10.89 15.05 -8.47
N ALA A 46 -11.58 15.78 -9.33
CA ALA A 46 -11.05 16.99 -9.94
C ALA A 46 -12.04 18.15 -9.77
N PRO A 47 -11.57 19.34 -9.33
CA PRO A 47 -12.37 20.54 -9.38
C PRO A 47 -12.51 21.02 -10.84
N ARG A 48 -13.69 21.54 -11.16
CA ARG A 48 -13.95 22.24 -12.42
C ARG A 48 -14.68 23.54 -12.16
N ALA A 49 -14.53 24.50 -13.06
CA ALA A 49 -15.36 25.71 -13.03
C ALA A 49 -16.83 25.34 -13.21
N PHE A 50 -17.68 25.91 -12.41
CA PHE A 50 -19.12 25.67 -12.43
C PHE A 50 -19.89 26.97 -12.15
N ASP A 51 -20.92 27.23 -12.94
CA ASP A 51 -21.81 28.38 -12.74
C ASP A 51 -22.98 28.01 -11.83
N TYR A 52 -23.03 28.62 -10.66
CA TYR A 52 -24.05 28.43 -9.64
C TYR A 52 -25.24 29.40 -9.78
N ALA A 53 -25.38 30.11 -10.91
CA ALA A 53 -26.44 31.10 -11.07
C ALA A 53 -27.84 30.57 -10.76
N GLU A 54 -28.15 29.34 -11.16
CA GLU A 54 -29.44 28.68 -10.90
C GLU A 54 -29.67 28.33 -9.42
N PHE A 55 -28.62 28.33 -8.60
CA PHE A 55 -28.70 28.03 -7.17
C PHE A 55 -28.69 29.27 -6.29
N VAL A 56 -28.58 30.48 -6.89
CA VAL A 56 -28.63 31.73 -6.16
C VAL A 56 -30.08 32.07 -5.85
N THR A 57 -30.41 32.09 -4.57
CA THR A 57 -31.76 32.42 -4.08
C THR A 57 -31.63 33.41 -2.91
N PRO A 58 -32.75 34.04 -2.44
CA PRO A 58 -32.70 34.85 -1.23
C PRO A 58 -32.18 34.10 0.01
N THR A 59 -32.35 32.78 0.05
CA THR A 59 -31.87 31.92 1.15
C THR A 59 -30.44 31.39 0.94
N THR A 60 -29.93 31.42 -0.31
CA THR A 60 -28.57 31.04 -0.69
C THR A 60 -27.96 32.20 -1.51
N PRO A 61 -27.61 33.33 -0.86
CA PRO A 61 -27.07 34.50 -1.57
C PRO A 61 -25.63 34.24 -2.05
N LEU A 62 -25.15 35.07 -2.96
CA LEU A 62 -23.76 35.07 -3.39
C LEU A 62 -22.80 35.22 -2.21
N PRO A 63 -21.61 34.57 -2.24
CA PRO A 63 -20.60 34.75 -1.21
C PRO A 63 -20.19 36.24 -1.14
N LEU A 64 -20.09 36.77 0.07
CA LEU A 64 -19.69 38.16 0.31
C LEU A 64 -18.17 38.31 0.44
N THR A 65 -17.43 37.21 0.66
CA THR A 65 -15.99 37.20 0.88
C THR A 65 -15.34 36.04 0.14
N GLY A 66 -14.02 36.12 -0.04
CA GLY A 66 -13.21 35.06 -0.70
C GLY A 66 -13.01 35.33 -2.19
N PRO A 67 -12.31 34.42 -2.90
CA PRO A 67 -11.91 34.63 -4.30
C PRO A 67 -13.09 34.69 -5.30
N PHE A 68 -14.28 34.25 -4.90
CA PHE A 68 -15.49 34.25 -5.72
C PHE A 68 -16.58 35.19 -5.15
N ALA A 69 -16.20 36.19 -4.34
CA ALA A 69 -17.16 37.16 -3.77
C ALA A 69 -17.92 37.88 -4.87
N GLY A 70 -19.26 37.91 -4.75
CA GLY A 70 -20.15 38.55 -5.74
C GLY A 70 -20.25 37.83 -7.09
N SER A 71 -19.67 36.62 -7.23
CA SER A 71 -19.68 35.85 -8.47
C SER A 71 -20.56 34.61 -8.35
N THR A 72 -21.27 34.26 -9.43
CA THR A 72 -21.92 32.94 -9.56
C THR A 72 -20.96 31.82 -9.94
N GLN A 73 -19.75 32.18 -10.38
CA GLN A 73 -18.71 31.21 -10.73
C GLN A 73 -18.07 30.63 -9.46
N GLY A 74 -17.84 29.32 -9.47
CA GLY A 74 -17.23 28.64 -8.36
C GLY A 74 -16.55 27.32 -8.81
N LEU A 75 -16.12 26.52 -7.85
CA LEU A 75 -15.55 25.20 -8.11
C LEU A 75 -16.53 24.10 -7.73
N PHE A 76 -16.65 23.10 -8.59
CA PHE A 76 -17.41 21.89 -8.37
C PHE A 76 -16.51 20.67 -8.51
N THR A 77 -16.32 19.92 -7.42
CA THR A 77 -15.46 18.73 -7.37
C THR A 77 -16.28 17.46 -7.61
N GLN A 78 -15.88 16.68 -8.59
CA GLN A 78 -16.54 15.41 -8.93
C GLN A 78 -15.52 14.34 -9.38
N PRO A 79 -15.88 13.05 -9.29
CA PRO A 79 -15.09 11.98 -9.93
C PRO A 79 -15.03 12.22 -11.44
N THR A 80 -13.83 12.16 -12.01
CA THR A 80 -13.57 12.43 -13.44
C THR A 80 -12.60 11.37 -13.97
N ASN A 81 -12.80 10.93 -15.21
CA ASN A 81 -11.85 10.08 -15.88
C ASN A 81 -10.65 10.91 -16.34
N ALA A 82 -9.51 10.61 -15.77
CA ALA A 82 -8.21 11.06 -16.28
C ALA A 82 -7.70 10.11 -17.37
N GLU A 83 -6.70 10.53 -18.09
CA GLU A 83 -5.94 9.65 -18.96
C GLU A 83 -5.35 8.51 -18.12
N GLY A 84 -5.26 7.34 -18.73
CA GLY A 84 -4.74 6.17 -18.05
C GLY A 84 -3.25 6.28 -17.76
N GLY A 85 -2.56 5.18 -17.96
CA GLY A 85 -1.12 5.11 -17.71
C GLY A 85 -0.61 3.70 -17.88
N ASN A 86 0.51 3.41 -17.28
CA ASN A 86 1.06 2.07 -17.30
C ASN A 86 1.56 1.63 -15.92
N ILE A 87 1.55 0.31 -15.72
CA ILE A 87 2.13 -0.35 -14.55
C ILE A 87 2.94 -1.52 -15.10
N HIS A 88 4.20 -1.63 -14.72
CA HIS A 88 5.05 -2.73 -15.09
C HIS A 88 6.05 -3.06 -14.01
N GLY A 89 6.47 -4.30 -13.98
CA GLY A 89 7.40 -4.72 -12.93
C GLY A 89 7.75 -6.18 -13.01
N TRP A 90 8.44 -6.61 -11.96
CA TRP A 90 8.81 -7.99 -11.75
C TRP A 90 8.65 -8.37 -10.28
N GLU A 91 8.45 -9.66 -10.05
CA GLU A 91 8.27 -10.24 -8.74
C GLU A 91 9.11 -11.51 -8.62
N LEU A 92 9.76 -11.68 -7.48
CA LEU A 92 10.46 -12.89 -7.11
C LEU A 92 9.92 -13.39 -5.78
N ALA A 93 9.68 -14.70 -5.66
CA ALA A 93 9.36 -15.33 -4.39
C ALA A 93 10.10 -16.65 -4.24
N ALA A 94 10.47 -16.98 -3.02
CA ALA A 94 11.07 -18.24 -2.67
C ALA A 94 10.66 -18.70 -1.27
N ASN A 95 10.44 -19.99 -1.12
CA ASN A 95 10.41 -20.68 0.16
C ASN A 95 11.46 -21.79 0.14
N LEU A 96 12.48 -21.66 0.98
CA LEU A 96 13.64 -22.54 0.99
C LEU A 96 13.81 -23.16 2.39
N PRO A 97 13.26 -24.37 2.63
CA PRO A 97 13.60 -25.16 3.81
C PRO A 97 15.07 -25.53 3.80
N PHE A 98 15.79 -25.28 4.88
CA PHE A 98 17.22 -25.55 4.93
C PHE A 98 17.57 -27.03 5.03
N SER A 99 16.60 -27.89 5.30
CA SER A 99 16.73 -29.35 5.14
C SER A 99 17.14 -29.77 3.73
N MET A 100 16.91 -28.91 2.70
CA MET A 100 17.41 -29.14 1.34
C MET A 100 18.92 -29.00 1.22
N LEU A 101 19.57 -28.26 2.11
CA LEU A 101 21.03 -28.09 2.15
C LEU A 101 21.69 -29.17 3.00
N THR A 102 21.13 -29.41 4.18
CA THR A 102 21.60 -30.44 5.10
C THR A 102 20.52 -30.80 6.10
N LYS A 103 20.49 -32.11 6.49
CA LYS A 103 19.58 -32.62 7.51
C LYS A 103 19.78 -32.01 8.90
N TYR A 104 20.97 -31.44 9.17
CA TYR A 104 21.23 -30.76 10.45
C TYR A 104 20.47 -29.45 10.62
N LEU A 105 19.98 -28.87 9.54
CA LEU A 105 19.16 -27.66 9.54
C LEU A 105 17.67 -27.97 9.32
N ASP A 106 17.24 -29.20 9.60
CA ASP A 106 15.82 -29.55 9.54
C ASP A 106 15.00 -28.69 10.49
N GLY A 107 13.83 -28.28 10.03
CA GLY A 107 12.97 -27.32 10.71
C GLY A 107 13.26 -25.86 10.42
N PHE A 108 14.48 -25.50 10.02
CA PHE A 108 14.79 -24.11 9.62
C PHE A 108 14.44 -23.84 8.15
N GLY A 109 14.10 -22.60 7.88
CA GLY A 109 13.88 -22.15 6.52
C GLY A 109 13.73 -20.65 6.40
N VAL A 110 13.68 -20.20 5.14
CA VAL A 110 13.49 -18.81 4.77
C VAL A 110 12.38 -18.69 3.73
N MET A 111 11.51 -17.72 3.92
CA MET A 111 10.58 -17.22 2.89
C MET A 111 11.00 -15.82 2.53
N VAL A 112 11.08 -15.54 1.26
CA VAL A 112 11.36 -14.20 0.75
C VAL A 112 10.47 -13.91 -0.45
N ASN A 113 9.92 -12.71 -0.51
CA ASN A 113 9.39 -12.17 -1.75
C ASN A 113 9.86 -10.72 -1.92
N HIS A 114 10.06 -10.35 -3.17
CA HIS A 114 10.46 -9.01 -3.55
C HIS A 114 9.77 -8.63 -4.85
N SER A 115 9.25 -7.40 -4.91
CA SER A 115 8.71 -6.79 -6.12
C SER A 115 9.33 -5.43 -6.38
N ASP A 116 9.58 -5.11 -7.66
CA ASP A 116 9.86 -3.76 -8.15
C ASP A 116 8.81 -3.42 -9.21
N THR A 117 7.88 -2.54 -8.85
CA THR A 117 6.72 -2.14 -9.66
C THR A 117 6.80 -0.66 -9.97
N LYS A 118 6.93 -0.32 -11.23
CA LYS A 118 6.86 1.07 -11.70
C LYS A 118 5.46 1.36 -12.22
N SER A 119 4.97 2.56 -11.96
CA SER A 119 3.70 3.05 -12.48
C SER A 119 3.82 4.51 -12.87
N GLY A 120 3.06 4.92 -13.87
CA GLY A 120 2.88 6.31 -14.26
C GLY A 120 1.44 6.51 -14.69
N ILE A 121 0.77 7.52 -14.13
CA ILE A 121 -0.58 7.93 -14.48
C ILE A 121 -0.50 9.38 -14.91
N GLU A 122 -1.06 9.67 -16.08
CA GLU A 122 -1.15 11.02 -16.60
C GLU A 122 -2.35 11.73 -15.94
N LEU A 123 -2.07 12.81 -15.25
CA LEU A 123 -3.11 13.69 -14.71
C LEU A 123 -3.41 14.81 -15.72
N PRO A 124 -4.71 15.20 -15.85
CA PRO A 124 -5.06 16.37 -16.66
C PRO A 124 -4.41 17.63 -16.07
N GLU A 125 -4.38 18.71 -16.87
CA GLU A 125 -3.94 20.05 -16.46
C GLU A 125 -4.79 20.59 -15.29
N ILE A 126 -4.55 20.08 -14.10
CA ILE A 126 -5.14 20.60 -12.87
C ILE A 126 -3.97 21.20 -12.10
N GLY A 127 -4.04 22.49 -11.79
CA GLY A 127 -2.98 23.18 -11.07
C GLY A 127 -2.72 22.54 -9.71
N PHE A 128 -1.67 21.71 -9.63
CA PHE A 128 -1.16 21.23 -8.35
C PHE A 128 -0.32 22.31 -7.70
N ALA A 129 -0.54 22.56 -6.42
CA ALA A 129 0.15 23.61 -5.68
C ALA A 129 1.68 23.45 -5.67
N ASN A 130 2.18 22.22 -5.83
CA ASN A 130 3.61 21.87 -5.77
C ASN A 130 4.16 21.24 -7.05
N VAL A 131 3.42 21.28 -8.16
CA VAL A 131 3.86 20.73 -9.45
C VAL A 131 3.60 21.74 -10.56
N ALA A 132 4.67 22.17 -11.22
CA ALA A 132 4.60 23.06 -12.37
C ALA A 132 4.61 22.26 -13.67
N GLY A 133 3.66 22.50 -14.58
CA GLY A 133 3.60 21.92 -15.93
C GLY A 133 2.20 21.63 -16.42
N ASP A 134 2.07 21.43 -17.73
CA ASP A 134 0.79 21.27 -18.42
C ASP A 134 0.18 19.87 -18.29
N SER A 135 0.99 18.84 -18.10
CA SER A 135 0.59 17.47 -17.75
C SER A 135 1.62 16.85 -16.82
N VAL A 136 1.18 16.10 -15.83
CA VAL A 136 2.06 15.51 -14.82
C VAL A 136 1.83 14.03 -14.74
N SER A 137 2.90 13.27 -14.97
CA SER A 137 2.91 11.84 -14.70
C SER A 137 3.26 11.59 -13.24
N ILE A 138 2.32 10.99 -12.49
CA ILE A 138 2.52 10.63 -11.09
C ILE A 138 2.53 9.12 -10.90
N PRO A 139 3.19 8.60 -9.85
CA PRO A 139 3.03 7.21 -9.45
C PRO A 139 1.58 6.91 -9.08
N LEU A 140 1.15 5.67 -9.28
CA LEU A 140 -0.17 5.22 -8.82
C LEU A 140 -0.28 5.37 -7.29
N PRO A 141 -1.26 6.14 -6.79
CA PRO A 141 -1.46 6.29 -5.35
C PRO A 141 -1.67 4.95 -4.65
N GLY A 142 -1.06 4.79 -3.48
CA GLY A 142 -1.11 3.56 -2.70
C GLY A 142 -0.10 2.47 -3.12
N LEU A 143 0.64 2.66 -4.21
CA LEU A 143 1.58 1.67 -4.74
C LEU A 143 3.03 2.02 -4.39
N SER A 144 3.63 1.26 -3.48
CA SER A 144 5.09 1.32 -3.24
C SER A 144 5.84 0.67 -4.39
N ARG A 145 6.86 1.35 -4.91
CA ARG A 145 7.69 0.82 -6.00
C ARG A 145 8.37 -0.49 -5.61
N LYS A 146 8.97 -0.54 -4.41
CA LYS A 146 9.70 -1.72 -3.94
C LYS A 146 9.07 -2.24 -2.66
N VAL A 147 8.73 -3.52 -2.66
CA VAL A 147 8.25 -4.23 -1.48
C VAL A 147 9.08 -5.49 -1.29
N THR A 148 9.57 -5.70 -0.07
CA THR A 148 10.33 -6.90 0.30
C THR A 148 9.73 -7.46 1.58
N ASN A 149 9.41 -8.76 1.58
CA ASN A 149 9.05 -9.50 2.79
C ASN A 149 10.07 -10.62 2.96
N LEU A 150 10.62 -10.71 4.16
CA LEU A 150 11.55 -11.75 4.57
C LEU A 150 11.01 -12.41 5.85
N ARG A 151 10.92 -13.72 5.87
CA ARG A 151 10.59 -14.49 7.05
C ARG A 151 11.62 -15.58 7.26
N LEU A 152 12.29 -15.57 8.40
CA LEU A 152 13.09 -16.68 8.91
C LEU A 152 12.23 -17.47 9.87
N TYR A 153 12.26 -18.80 9.78
CA TYR A 153 11.47 -19.65 10.65
C TYR A 153 12.22 -20.89 11.11
N TYR A 154 11.77 -21.40 12.25
CA TYR A 154 12.10 -22.74 12.75
C TYR A 154 10.81 -23.45 13.16
N GLU A 155 10.57 -24.62 12.59
CA GLU A 155 9.39 -25.44 12.83
C GLU A 155 9.79 -26.90 13.04
N ALA A 156 10.03 -27.30 14.28
CA ALA A 156 10.31 -28.69 14.65
C ALA A 156 10.02 -28.95 16.13
N HIS A 157 9.77 -30.22 16.46
CA HIS A 157 9.62 -30.71 17.84
C HIS A 157 8.54 -29.96 18.66
N GLY A 158 7.47 -29.50 18.02
CA GLY A 158 6.42 -28.70 18.64
C GLY A 158 6.71 -27.21 18.72
N PHE A 159 7.94 -26.76 18.43
CA PHE A 159 8.28 -25.35 18.33
C PHE A 159 7.93 -24.77 16.97
N GLN A 160 7.39 -23.55 16.97
CA GLN A 160 7.28 -22.70 15.80
C GLN A 160 7.78 -21.32 16.19
N ILE A 161 8.91 -20.91 15.63
CA ILE A 161 9.53 -19.61 15.89
C ILE A 161 9.72 -18.92 14.55
N ALA A 162 9.35 -17.65 14.45
CA ALA A 162 9.53 -16.87 13.24
C ALA A 162 9.89 -15.42 13.55
N ALA A 163 10.76 -14.89 12.72
CA ALA A 163 11.00 -13.45 12.61
C ALA A 163 10.68 -13.02 11.18
N ALA A 164 9.81 -12.02 11.04
CA ALA A 164 9.39 -11.48 9.75
C ALA A 164 9.75 -10.00 9.65
N ALA A 165 10.29 -9.59 8.50
CA ALA A 165 10.55 -8.20 8.19
C ALA A 165 9.83 -7.83 6.89
N ARG A 166 9.00 -6.78 6.92
CA ARG A 166 8.36 -6.18 5.76
C ARG A 166 8.98 -4.80 5.52
N LYS A 167 9.58 -4.62 4.35
CA LYS A 167 10.16 -3.34 3.92
C LYS A 167 9.41 -2.86 2.68
N ARG A 168 9.03 -1.60 2.66
CA ARG A 168 8.50 -0.91 1.47
C ARG A 168 9.22 0.41 1.23
N SER A 169 9.31 0.82 -0.02
CA SER A 169 9.78 2.15 -0.39
C SER A 169 8.70 3.20 -0.16
N ASP A 170 9.08 4.46 -0.20
CA ASP A 170 8.16 5.59 -0.24
C ASP A 170 7.14 5.41 -1.37
N PHE A 171 5.94 5.94 -1.17
CA PHE A 171 4.90 5.91 -2.17
C PHE A 171 3.94 7.11 -2.02
N LEU A 172 3.30 7.46 -3.12
CA LEU A 172 2.27 8.48 -3.11
C LEU A 172 1.03 7.96 -2.39
N GLY A 173 0.65 8.60 -1.29
CA GLY A 173 -0.52 8.25 -0.48
C GLY A 173 -1.78 8.95 -0.96
N VAL A 174 -1.77 10.27 -0.99
CA VAL A 174 -2.92 11.11 -1.30
C VAL A 174 -2.56 12.15 -2.35
N VAL A 175 -3.52 12.47 -3.22
CA VAL A 175 -3.37 13.45 -4.32
C VAL A 175 -4.11 14.76 -4.02
N SER A 176 -4.85 14.84 -2.92
CA SER A 176 -5.54 16.05 -2.48
C SER A 176 -5.48 16.18 -0.97
N ASP A 177 -5.47 17.41 -0.48
CA ASP A 177 -5.51 17.72 0.94
C ASP A 177 -6.94 17.92 1.48
N TYR A 178 -7.03 18.42 2.72
CA TYR A 178 -8.25 18.67 3.48
C TYR A 178 -9.28 19.61 2.75
N GLN A 179 -8.82 20.48 1.85
CA GLN A 179 -9.69 21.44 1.15
C GLN A 179 -9.85 21.11 -0.35
N ASP A 180 -9.61 19.85 -0.75
CA ASP A 180 -9.53 19.44 -2.16
C ASP A 180 -8.44 20.22 -2.95
N ASN A 181 -7.47 20.85 -2.25
CA ASN A 181 -6.29 21.38 -2.91
C ASN A 181 -5.48 20.23 -3.49
N GLN A 182 -4.98 20.43 -4.70
CA GLN A 182 -4.17 19.41 -5.37
C GLN A 182 -2.74 19.41 -4.80
N GLN A 183 -2.50 18.60 -3.80
CA GLN A 183 -1.17 18.40 -3.20
C GLN A 183 -0.82 16.93 -3.14
N LEU A 184 0.41 16.61 -3.51
CA LEU A 184 0.93 15.25 -3.41
C LEU A 184 1.45 14.99 -2.00
N THR A 185 0.83 14.05 -1.30
CA THR A 185 1.28 13.60 0.02
C THR A 185 1.87 12.20 -0.11
N PHE A 186 3.12 12.05 0.28
CA PHE A 186 3.85 10.80 0.24
C PHE A 186 3.90 10.14 1.62
N ILE A 187 3.85 8.82 1.62
CA ILE A 187 4.09 8.00 2.81
C ILE A 187 5.53 7.52 2.73
N LYS A 188 6.31 7.81 3.79
CA LYS A 188 7.71 7.41 3.87
C LYS A 188 7.81 5.90 3.98
N GLY A 189 8.76 5.32 3.26
CA GLY A 189 9.06 3.91 3.30
C GLY A 189 9.50 3.47 4.70
N GLU A 190 9.09 2.27 5.08
CA GLU A 190 9.34 1.74 6.42
C GLU A 190 9.78 0.28 6.37
N THR A 191 10.42 -0.16 7.45
CA THR A 191 10.67 -1.57 7.72
C THR A 191 9.99 -1.91 9.02
N ILE A 192 9.06 -2.87 9.01
CA ILE A 192 8.39 -3.38 10.20
C ILE A 192 8.88 -4.79 10.46
N VAL A 193 9.27 -5.07 11.70
CA VAL A 193 9.74 -6.38 12.15
C VAL A 193 8.75 -6.95 13.14
N ASP A 194 8.30 -8.20 12.88
CA ASP A 194 7.40 -8.96 13.74
C ASP A 194 8.09 -10.23 14.20
N LEU A 195 7.86 -10.61 15.45
CA LEU A 195 8.39 -11.83 16.06
C LEU A 195 7.24 -12.70 16.54
N GLN A 196 7.39 -14.02 16.36
CA GLN A 196 6.43 -14.99 16.83
C GLN A 196 7.15 -16.20 17.39
N ALA A 197 6.66 -16.73 18.50
CA ALA A 197 7.08 -18.03 19.04
C ALA A 197 5.85 -18.77 19.56
N SER A 198 5.78 -20.08 19.30
CA SER A 198 4.78 -20.95 19.89
C SER A 198 5.37 -22.33 20.18
N TYR A 199 4.75 -23.01 21.13
CA TYR A 199 5.08 -24.39 21.46
C TYR A 199 3.80 -25.20 21.66
N GLU A 200 3.71 -26.31 20.94
CA GLU A 200 2.65 -27.31 21.09
C GLU A 200 3.18 -28.52 21.88
N PHE A 201 2.53 -28.83 22.97
CA PHE A 201 2.82 -30.01 23.79
C PHE A 201 2.40 -31.28 23.06
N GLN A 202 3.38 -32.07 22.61
CA GLN A 202 3.14 -33.25 21.78
C GLN A 202 2.87 -34.51 22.60
N ARG A 203 3.21 -34.53 23.90
CA ARG A 203 3.18 -35.70 24.80
C ARG A 203 2.67 -35.35 26.18
N GLY A 204 2.29 -36.38 26.94
CA GLY A 204 1.86 -36.24 28.34
C GLY A 204 0.44 -35.70 28.47
N TRP A 205 0.10 -35.26 29.67
CA TRP A 205 -1.23 -34.76 30.02
C TRP A 205 -1.58 -33.40 29.39
N LEU A 206 -0.57 -32.67 28.92
CA LEU A 206 -0.75 -31.41 28.18
C LEU A 206 -0.81 -31.60 26.65
N LYS A 207 -0.82 -32.82 26.15
CA LYS A 207 -0.88 -33.07 24.71
C LYS A 207 -2.07 -32.33 24.08
N GLY A 208 -1.82 -31.59 22.99
CA GLY A 208 -2.80 -30.75 22.32
C GLY A 208 -2.91 -29.31 22.87
N LEU A 209 -2.25 -29.04 24.01
CA LEU A 209 -2.10 -27.66 24.48
C LEU A 209 -1.01 -26.96 23.66
N SER A 210 -1.28 -25.76 23.22
CA SER A 210 -0.28 -24.85 22.64
C SER A 210 -0.29 -23.49 23.31
N VAL A 211 0.89 -22.92 23.48
CA VAL A 211 1.09 -21.56 23.99
C VAL A 211 1.79 -20.74 22.91
N TYR A 212 1.46 -19.48 22.79
CA TYR A 212 2.11 -18.59 21.84
C TYR A 212 2.36 -17.20 22.42
N ALA A 213 3.37 -16.54 21.86
CA ALA A 213 3.70 -15.14 22.07
C ALA A 213 4.01 -14.50 20.73
N GLN A 214 3.53 -13.28 20.52
CA GLN A 214 3.79 -12.48 19.33
C GLN A 214 4.16 -11.07 19.74
N ALA A 215 5.10 -10.47 19.01
CA ALA A 215 5.46 -9.07 19.12
C ALA A 215 5.35 -8.44 17.74
N GLN A 216 4.41 -7.52 17.55
CA GLN A 216 4.23 -6.76 16.32
C GLN A 216 4.97 -5.43 16.42
N ASN A 217 5.53 -4.98 15.31
CA ASN A 217 6.32 -3.77 15.23
C ASN A 217 7.44 -3.74 16.28
N TRP A 218 8.18 -4.85 16.42
CA TRP A 218 9.25 -5.01 17.40
C TRP A 218 10.29 -3.89 17.37
N ASN A 219 10.61 -3.40 16.17
CA ASN A 219 11.54 -2.30 15.97
C ASN A 219 10.94 -0.90 16.17
N ASN A 220 9.64 -0.82 16.55
CA ASN A 220 8.94 0.44 16.82
C ASN A 220 9.03 1.45 15.66
N ALA A 221 8.80 0.99 14.43
CA ALA A 221 8.81 1.84 13.25
C ALA A 221 7.63 2.84 13.31
N PRO A 222 7.87 4.14 13.14
CA PRO A 222 6.81 5.14 13.04
C PRO A 222 6.19 5.14 11.64
N PHE A 223 4.95 5.59 11.53
CA PHE A 223 4.34 5.99 10.27
C PHE A 223 4.61 7.47 10.02
N LEU A 224 5.13 7.81 8.84
CA LEU A 224 5.51 9.18 8.49
C LEU A 224 4.90 9.58 7.14
N GLU A 225 4.35 10.79 7.07
CA GLU A 225 3.92 11.44 5.84
C GLU A 225 4.75 12.69 5.58
N TYR A 226 4.95 13.01 4.30
CA TYR A 226 5.65 14.22 3.87
C TYR A 226 5.07 14.70 2.53
N THR A 227 5.28 15.99 2.21
CA THR A 227 4.87 16.57 0.92
C THR A 227 6.05 16.78 -0.01
N ASP A 228 7.07 17.49 0.43
CA ASP A 228 8.20 17.88 -0.44
C ASP A 228 9.51 17.18 -0.03
N ASN A 229 9.77 17.08 1.27
CA ASN A 229 11.03 16.59 1.79
C ASN A 229 10.80 15.41 2.77
N PRO A 230 11.28 14.20 2.45
CA PRO A 230 11.11 13.03 3.31
C PRO A 230 11.79 13.15 4.68
N ASP A 231 12.72 14.09 4.85
CA ASP A 231 13.38 14.35 6.14
C ASP A 231 12.63 15.37 7.01
N LYS A 232 11.55 15.96 6.46
CA LYS A 232 10.66 16.89 7.15
C LYS A 232 9.22 16.37 7.11
N PRO A 233 8.89 15.37 7.91
CA PRO A 233 7.54 14.80 7.90
C PRO A 233 6.52 15.85 8.33
N THR A 234 5.40 15.90 7.61
CA THR A 234 4.22 16.72 7.93
C THR A 234 3.31 16.03 8.93
N ASN A 235 3.37 14.70 8.98
CA ASN A 235 2.64 13.90 9.97
C ASN A 235 3.51 12.75 10.46
N ARG A 236 3.43 12.47 11.77
CA ARG A 236 4.09 11.35 12.43
C ARG A 236 3.12 10.66 13.36
N VAL A 237 2.96 9.36 13.19
CA VAL A 237 2.17 8.52 14.08
C VAL A 237 3.04 7.39 14.64
N ASP A 238 3.17 7.33 15.95
CA ASP A 238 3.89 6.28 16.65
C ASP A 238 2.87 5.26 17.19
N TYR A 239 2.65 4.17 16.45
CA TYR A 239 1.74 3.09 16.85
C TYR A 239 2.27 2.24 18.00
N GLY A 240 3.58 2.29 18.24
CA GLY A 240 4.23 1.50 19.27
C GLY A 240 4.40 0.03 18.90
N ARG A 241 4.72 -0.76 19.92
CA ARG A 241 4.85 -2.22 19.87
C ARG A 241 3.60 -2.86 20.44
N THR A 242 3.12 -3.93 19.84
CA THR A 242 1.97 -4.68 20.36
C THR A 242 2.41 -6.11 20.69
N TYR A 243 2.02 -6.59 21.87
CA TYR A 243 2.32 -7.94 22.33
C TYR A 243 1.04 -8.74 22.50
N HIS A 244 1.03 -9.95 21.98
CA HIS A 244 -0.07 -10.89 22.12
C HIS A 244 0.44 -12.18 22.76
N PHE A 245 -0.31 -12.70 23.73
CA PHE A 245 -0.07 -14.00 24.34
C PHE A 245 -1.36 -14.79 24.33
N GLY A 246 -1.25 -16.08 24.12
CA GLY A 246 -2.43 -16.91 24.13
C GLY A 246 -2.13 -18.39 24.34
N VAL A 247 -3.20 -19.08 24.63
CA VAL A 247 -3.24 -20.52 24.86
C VAL A 247 -4.34 -21.10 24.01
N ASN A 248 -4.06 -22.23 23.37
CA ASN A 248 -5.05 -22.97 22.58
C ASN A 248 -4.96 -24.45 22.97
N TYR A 249 -6.13 -25.12 23.05
CA TYR A 249 -6.18 -26.55 23.34
C TYR A 249 -7.01 -27.26 22.26
N LYS A 250 -6.42 -28.29 21.69
CA LYS A 250 -7.05 -29.13 20.67
C LYS A 250 -7.45 -30.45 21.31
N PHE A 251 -8.76 -30.67 21.40
CA PHE A 251 -9.38 -31.91 21.87
C PHE A 251 -9.15 -33.08 20.90
#